data_e9124ae935cc3ad714d32bc053500fdd
#
_entry.id   e9124ae935cc3ad714d32bc053500fdd
#
_cell.length_a   1.000
_cell.length_b   1.000
_cell.length_c   1.000
_cell.angle_alpha   90.00
_cell.angle_beta   90.00
_cell.angle_gamma   90.00
#
_symmetry.space_group_name_H-M   'P 1'
#
loop_
_entity.id
_entity.type
_entity.pdbx_description
1 polymer ?
#
loop_
_entity_poly.entity_id
_entity_poly.type
_entity_poly.pdbx_seq_one_letter_code
_entity_poly.pdbx_strand_id
1 'polypeptide(L)'
;MKHTKKITFCAILSALCTVIMLLSFFPYFTYAVPAFSSLVMMIILIELGAKWAFFSYLTSSFLVFLFAETESKILFILFFGFYPIMKALIEKINKTLIEWPLKLALFNTMVLLAYFVLTKLFMLPLDDFGDLQKYGTLILLVLANVVFVLYDIVISKMAVTYLQKLHSKVSKFL
;
A
#
# COMPACT_ATOMS: atom_id res chain seq x y z
N MET A 1 -4.84 -23.51 13.83
CA MET A 1 -4.80 -23.52 12.34
C MET A 1 -3.63 -24.36 11.84
N LYS A 2 -3.86 -25.28 10.86
CA LYS A 2 -2.77 -26.01 10.21
C LYS A 2 -1.95 -25.06 9.32
N HIS A 3 -0.63 -25.20 9.30
CA HIS A 3 0.28 -24.37 8.50
C HIS A 3 -0.12 -24.30 7.03
N THR A 4 -0.58 -25.41 6.46
CA THR A 4 -1.03 -25.52 5.07
C THR A 4 -2.15 -24.53 4.74
N LYS A 5 -3.17 -24.39 5.61
CA LYS A 5 -4.28 -23.45 5.38
C LYS A 5 -3.81 -21.99 5.34
N LYS A 6 -2.83 -21.60 6.19
CA LYS A 6 -2.25 -20.24 6.20
C LYS A 6 -1.54 -19.96 4.89
N ILE A 7 -0.73 -20.91 4.40
CA ILE A 7 -0.01 -20.78 3.14
C ILE A 7 -0.97 -20.65 1.98
N THR A 8 -2.00 -21.51 1.92
CA THR A 8 -3.02 -21.45 0.86
C THR A 8 -3.75 -20.10 0.86
N PHE A 9 -4.16 -19.62 2.03
CA PHE A 9 -4.82 -18.32 2.16
C PHE A 9 -3.91 -17.15 1.69
N CYS A 10 -2.66 -17.14 2.12
CA CYS A 10 -1.68 -16.16 1.65
C CYS A 10 -1.47 -16.23 0.14
N ALA A 11 -1.35 -17.44 -0.43
CA ALA A 11 -1.14 -17.63 -1.86
C ALA A 11 -2.34 -17.11 -2.69
N ILE A 12 -3.56 -17.41 -2.28
CA ILE A 12 -4.77 -16.94 -2.96
C ILE A 12 -4.87 -15.43 -2.90
N LEU A 13 -4.64 -14.82 -1.73
CA LEU A 13 -4.71 -13.37 -1.59
C LEU A 13 -3.56 -12.66 -2.29
N SER A 14 -2.36 -13.23 -2.32
CA SER A 14 -1.24 -12.67 -3.11
C SER A 14 -1.53 -12.72 -4.60
N ALA A 15 -2.11 -13.80 -5.10
CA ALA A 15 -2.56 -13.89 -6.49
C ALA A 15 -3.66 -12.86 -6.80
N LEU A 16 -4.65 -12.73 -5.92
CA LEU A 16 -5.72 -11.72 -6.05
C LEU A 16 -5.15 -10.31 -6.08
N CYS A 17 -4.20 -9.99 -5.19
CA CYS A 17 -3.51 -8.71 -5.17
C CYS A 17 -2.82 -8.42 -6.51
N THR A 18 -2.13 -9.41 -7.08
CA THR A 18 -1.46 -9.30 -8.39
C THR A 18 -2.47 -9.07 -9.50
N VAL A 19 -3.59 -9.80 -9.51
CA VAL A 19 -4.67 -9.61 -10.51
C VAL A 19 -5.27 -8.20 -10.42
N ILE A 20 -5.51 -7.69 -9.20
CA ILE A 20 -5.96 -6.30 -9.03
C ILE A 20 -4.92 -5.34 -9.61
N MET A 21 -3.63 -5.57 -9.35
CA MET A 21 -2.56 -4.72 -9.86
C MET A 21 -2.45 -4.72 -11.40
N LEU A 22 -2.92 -5.74 -12.11
CA LEU A 22 -3.00 -5.72 -13.57
C LEU A 22 -4.00 -4.69 -14.10
N LEU A 23 -4.98 -4.26 -13.31
CA LEU A 23 -5.89 -3.20 -13.69
C LEU A 23 -5.19 -1.83 -13.85
N SER A 24 -3.94 -1.70 -13.38
CA SER A 24 -3.14 -0.49 -13.55
C SER A 24 -2.81 -0.16 -15.01
N PHE A 25 -2.93 -1.11 -15.93
CA PHE A 25 -2.78 -0.86 -17.36
C PHE A 25 -3.93 -0.01 -17.97
N PHE A 26 -5.05 0.12 -17.28
CA PHE A 26 -6.11 1.01 -17.73
C PHE A 26 -5.79 2.46 -17.34
N PRO A 27 -5.92 3.42 -18.27
CA PRO A 27 -5.76 4.84 -17.97
C PRO A 27 -6.60 5.25 -16.75
N TYR A 28 -6.10 6.17 -15.94
CA TYR A 28 -6.73 6.70 -14.72
C TYR A 28 -6.70 5.77 -13.49
N PHE A 29 -6.41 4.46 -13.63
CA PHE A 29 -6.35 3.54 -12.49
C PHE A 29 -4.95 3.38 -11.89
N THR A 30 -3.90 3.90 -12.54
CA THR A 30 -2.50 3.77 -12.17
C THR A 30 -2.23 4.07 -10.68
N TYR A 31 -2.83 5.10 -10.13
CA TYR A 31 -2.63 5.51 -8.73
C TYR A 31 -3.65 4.89 -7.76
N ALA A 32 -4.85 4.60 -8.22
CA ALA A 32 -5.92 4.04 -7.38
C ALA A 32 -5.71 2.55 -7.10
N VAL A 33 -5.27 1.78 -8.09
CA VAL A 33 -5.11 0.33 -8.00
C VAL A 33 -4.14 -0.11 -6.89
N PRO A 34 -2.95 0.50 -6.71
CA PRO A 34 -2.06 0.17 -5.60
C PRO A 34 -2.72 0.38 -4.23
N ALA A 35 -3.51 1.45 -4.08
CA ALA A 35 -4.23 1.73 -2.85
C ALA A 35 -5.31 0.67 -2.56
N PHE A 36 -6.07 0.23 -3.57
CA PHE A 36 -7.02 -0.88 -3.41
C PHE A 36 -6.32 -2.21 -3.11
N SER A 37 -5.20 -2.50 -3.76
CA SER A 37 -4.41 -3.71 -3.53
C SER A 37 -3.89 -3.79 -2.09
N SER A 38 -3.64 -2.66 -1.43
CA SER A 38 -3.24 -2.62 -0.03
C SER A 38 -4.29 -3.18 0.93
N LEU A 39 -5.59 -3.12 0.57
CA LEU A 39 -6.67 -3.72 1.37
C LEU A 39 -6.52 -5.24 1.46
N VAL A 40 -5.99 -5.89 0.44
CA VAL A 40 -5.71 -7.33 0.46
C VAL A 40 -4.62 -7.63 1.49
N MET A 41 -3.57 -6.81 1.56
CA MET A 41 -2.51 -6.94 2.58
C MET A 41 -3.06 -6.71 3.99
N MET A 42 -3.97 -5.75 4.15
CA MET A 42 -4.67 -5.50 5.42
C MET A 42 -5.48 -6.73 5.87
N ILE A 43 -6.16 -7.42 4.96
CA ILE A 43 -6.92 -8.64 5.29
C ILE A 43 -5.98 -9.74 5.80
N ILE A 44 -4.85 -9.97 5.13
CA ILE A 44 -3.86 -10.97 5.58
C ILE A 44 -3.31 -10.58 6.96
N LEU A 45 -3.05 -9.30 7.17
CA LEU A 45 -2.56 -8.79 8.44
C LEU A 45 -3.53 -9.05 9.59
N ILE A 46 -4.83 -8.83 9.38
CA ILE A 46 -5.88 -9.03 10.39
C ILE A 46 -6.04 -10.52 10.70
N GLU A 47 -6.07 -11.38 9.69
CA GLU A 47 -6.35 -12.82 9.87
C GLU A 47 -5.13 -13.62 10.37
N LEU A 48 -3.94 -13.31 9.88
CA LEU A 48 -2.76 -14.13 10.11
C LEU A 48 -1.62 -13.42 10.87
N GLY A 49 -1.73 -12.10 10.99
CA GLY A 49 -0.73 -11.27 11.68
C GLY A 49 0.40 -10.78 10.78
N ALA A 50 1.25 -9.91 11.36
CA ALA A 50 2.26 -9.14 10.64
C ALA A 50 3.31 -10.01 9.90
N LYS A 51 3.71 -11.13 10.48
CA LYS A 51 4.71 -12.04 9.85
C LYS A 51 4.20 -12.59 8.52
N TRP A 52 2.97 -13.13 8.48
CA TRP A 52 2.37 -13.68 7.27
C TRP A 52 2.05 -12.59 6.24
N ALA A 53 1.58 -11.43 6.71
CA ALA A 53 1.35 -10.28 5.85
C ALA A 53 2.65 -9.81 5.17
N PHE A 54 3.78 -9.81 5.89
CA PHE A 54 5.08 -9.44 5.32
C PHE A 54 5.55 -10.43 4.25
N PHE A 55 5.44 -11.74 4.49
CA PHE A 55 5.79 -12.74 3.46
C PHE A 55 4.88 -12.64 2.24
N SER A 56 3.57 -12.44 2.44
CA SER A 56 2.63 -12.23 1.34
C SER A 56 2.94 -10.95 0.57
N TYR A 57 3.32 -9.87 1.27
CA TYR A 57 3.79 -8.64 0.63
C TYR A 57 5.02 -8.89 -0.25
N LEU A 58 6.03 -9.62 0.22
CA LEU A 58 7.21 -9.95 -0.58
C LEU A 58 6.84 -10.75 -1.84
N THR A 59 5.99 -11.77 -1.69
CA THR A 59 5.51 -12.58 -2.81
C THR A 59 4.73 -11.73 -3.82
N SER A 60 3.79 -10.92 -3.35
CA SER A 60 3.01 -10.04 -4.22
C SER A 60 3.88 -8.97 -4.88
N SER A 61 4.85 -8.39 -4.16
CA SER A 61 5.78 -7.40 -4.70
C SER A 61 6.63 -7.99 -5.84
N PHE A 62 7.08 -9.23 -5.70
CA PHE A 62 7.80 -9.92 -6.75
C PHE A 62 6.93 -10.14 -8.00
N LEU A 63 5.69 -10.62 -7.84
CA LEU A 63 4.77 -10.80 -8.95
C LEU A 63 4.37 -9.47 -9.60
N VAL A 64 4.07 -8.46 -8.79
CA VAL A 64 3.73 -7.10 -9.26
C VAL A 64 4.90 -6.47 -10.03
N PHE A 65 6.13 -6.69 -9.57
CA PHE A 65 7.32 -6.21 -10.29
C PHE A 65 7.43 -6.77 -11.70
N LEU A 66 7.05 -8.04 -11.90
CA LEU A 66 7.11 -8.70 -13.22
C LEU A 66 5.96 -8.27 -14.13
N PHE A 67 4.75 -8.10 -13.60
CA PHE A 67 3.54 -8.05 -14.42
C PHE A 67 2.81 -6.71 -14.44
N ALA A 68 3.00 -5.83 -13.44
CA ALA A 68 2.26 -4.59 -13.37
C ALA A 68 2.93 -3.44 -14.15
N GLU A 69 2.15 -2.37 -14.36
CA GLU A 69 2.60 -1.12 -14.97
C GLU A 69 3.67 -0.44 -14.10
N THR A 70 4.62 0.29 -14.72
CA THR A 70 5.86 0.76 -14.07
C THR A 70 5.61 1.70 -12.90
N GLU A 71 4.73 2.69 -13.03
CA GLU A 71 4.45 3.65 -11.96
C GLU A 71 3.72 2.97 -10.80
N SER A 72 2.69 2.18 -11.12
CA SER A 72 1.89 1.45 -10.14
C SER A 72 2.69 0.44 -9.35
N LYS A 73 3.62 -0.31 -10.00
CA LYS A 73 4.45 -1.29 -9.28
C LYS A 73 5.37 -0.61 -8.26
N ILE A 74 5.95 0.54 -8.60
CA ILE A 74 6.82 1.28 -7.70
C ILE A 74 6.03 1.79 -6.50
N LEU A 75 4.84 2.37 -6.74
CA LEU A 75 3.97 2.84 -5.67
C LEU A 75 3.52 1.70 -4.74
N PHE A 76 3.18 0.53 -5.30
CA PHE A 76 2.81 -0.63 -4.51
C PHE A 76 3.99 -1.14 -3.68
N ILE A 77 5.14 -1.36 -4.31
CA ILE A 77 6.32 -1.93 -3.66
C ILE A 77 6.88 -0.98 -2.59
N LEU A 78 7.00 0.31 -2.89
CA LEU A 78 7.60 1.24 -1.95
C LEU A 78 6.64 1.67 -0.83
N PHE A 79 5.33 1.71 -1.10
CA PHE A 79 4.41 2.27 -0.11
C PHE A 79 3.16 1.41 0.14
N PHE A 80 2.25 1.29 -0.82
CA PHE A 80 0.92 0.75 -0.57
C PHE A 80 0.90 -0.70 -0.10
N GLY A 81 1.81 -1.53 -0.59
CA GLY A 81 1.84 -2.95 -0.25
C GLY A 81 2.25 -3.21 1.20
N PHE A 82 3.19 -2.43 1.75
CA PHE A 82 3.67 -2.66 3.10
C PHE A 82 3.08 -1.68 4.13
N TYR A 83 2.46 -0.58 3.69
CA TYR A 83 1.89 0.44 4.57
C TYR A 83 0.93 -0.11 5.63
N PRO A 84 -0.02 -1.03 5.32
CA PRO A 84 -0.91 -1.60 6.33
C PRO A 84 -0.15 -2.28 7.49
N ILE A 85 0.98 -2.93 7.18
CA ILE A 85 1.83 -3.60 8.18
C ILE A 85 2.51 -2.56 9.07
N MET A 86 3.11 -1.53 8.47
CA MET A 86 3.77 -0.45 9.21
C MET A 86 2.77 0.36 10.03
N LYS A 87 1.59 0.66 9.48
CA LYS A 87 0.50 1.30 10.19
C LYS A 87 0.15 0.55 11.47
N ALA A 88 -0.07 -0.77 11.38
CA ALA A 88 -0.41 -1.59 12.53
C ALA A 88 0.72 -1.63 13.59
N LEU A 89 1.99 -1.52 13.17
CA LEU A 89 3.13 -1.43 14.09
C LEU A 89 3.19 -0.06 14.78
N ILE A 90 2.96 1.03 14.05
CA ILE A 90 2.96 2.39 14.58
C ILE A 90 1.78 2.57 15.56
N GLU A 91 0.59 2.10 15.22
CA GLU A 91 -0.60 2.23 16.06
C GLU A 91 -0.52 1.42 17.37
N LYS A 92 0.42 0.46 17.50
CA LYS A 92 0.71 -0.20 18.77
C LYS A 92 1.29 0.74 19.84
N ILE A 93 1.81 1.89 19.45
CA ILE A 93 2.35 2.90 20.38
C ILE A 93 1.24 3.52 21.24
N ASN A 94 -0.02 3.50 20.74
CA ASN A 94 -1.21 4.04 21.43
C ASN A 94 -1.07 5.51 21.87
N LYS A 95 -0.29 6.31 21.11
CA LYS A 95 -0.10 7.76 21.36
C LYS A 95 -0.27 8.51 20.05
N THR A 96 -1.44 9.06 19.81
CA THR A 96 -1.82 9.77 18.58
C THR A 96 -0.83 10.88 18.20
N LEU A 97 -0.26 11.58 19.19
CA LEU A 97 0.74 12.64 18.98
C LEU A 97 2.06 12.13 18.40
N ILE A 98 2.38 10.85 18.57
CA ILE A 98 3.60 10.22 18.03
C ILE A 98 3.27 9.48 16.71
N GLU A 99 2.09 8.89 16.63
CA GLU A 99 1.66 8.11 15.46
C GLU A 99 1.60 8.95 14.20
N TRP A 100 0.97 10.14 14.25
CA TRP A 100 0.81 10.99 13.07
C TRP A 100 2.14 11.50 12.49
N PRO A 101 3.08 12.05 13.30
CA PRO A 101 4.39 12.42 12.80
C PRO A 101 5.16 11.24 12.17
N LEU A 102 5.09 10.04 12.77
CA LEU A 102 5.74 8.86 12.23
C LEU A 102 5.12 8.41 10.90
N LYS A 103 3.78 8.41 10.78
CA LYS A 103 3.09 8.08 9.53
C LYS A 103 3.44 9.07 8.42
N LEU A 104 3.42 10.37 8.73
CA LEU A 104 3.79 11.43 7.77
C LEU A 104 5.27 11.35 7.36
N ALA A 105 6.19 11.12 8.32
CA ALA A 105 7.61 10.94 8.03
C ALA A 105 7.83 9.74 7.10
N LEU A 106 7.20 8.60 7.41
CA LEU A 106 7.25 7.40 6.58
C LEU A 106 6.73 7.68 5.16
N PHE A 107 5.57 8.31 5.04
CA PHE A 107 4.98 8.66 3.75
C PHE A 107 5.91 9.55 2.93
N ASN A 108 6.37 10.67 3.50
CA ASN A 108 7.23 11.62 2.79
C ASN A 108 8.57 10.97 2.36
N THR A 109 9.16 10.12 3.22
CA THR A 109 10.37 9.36 2.86
C THR A 109 10.11 8.46 1.65
N MET A 110 8.95 7.76 1.62
CA MET A 110 8.62 6.88 0.49
C MET A 110 8.29 7.64 -0.78
N VAL A 111 7.65 8.81 -0.69
CA VAL A 111 7.44 9.71 -1.84
C VAL A 111 8.77 10.14 -2.44
N LEU A 112 9.74 10.55 -1.62
CA LEU A 112 11.09 10.93 -2.09
C LEU A 112 11.82 9.74 -2.73
N LEU A 113 11.72 8.55 -2.14
CA LEU A 113 12.29 7.33 -2.71
C LEU A 113 11.62 6.97 -4.04
N ALA A 114 10.30 7.05 -4.13
CA ALA A 114 9.56 6.78 -5.36
C ALA A 114 9.97 7.77 -6.46
N TYR A 115 10.07 9.06 -6.14
CA TYR A 115 10.55 10.08 -7.05
C TYR A 115 11.96 9.76 -7.57
N PHE A 116 12.89 9.42 -6.68
CA PHE A 116 14.26 9.06 -7.04
C PHE A 116 14.32 7.82 -7.94
N VAL A 117 13.56 6.77 -7.61
CA VAL A 117 13.51 5.53 -8.39
C VAL A 117 12.92 5.78 -9.78
N LEU A 118 11.81 6.52 -9.88
CA LEU A 118 11.16 6.82 -11.16
C LEU A 118 12.07 7.65 -12.07
N THR A 119 12.70 8.69 -11.55
CA THR A 119 13.51 9.61 -12.34
C THR A 119 14.90 9.05 -12.69
N LYS A 120 15.58 8.41 -11.72
CA LYS A 120 16.97 7.99 -11.90
C LYS A 120 17.13 6.57 -12.42
N LEU A 121 16.24 5.65 -12.00
CA LEU A 121 16.34 4.25 -12.40
C LEU A 121 15.51 3.95 -13.66
N PHE A 122 14.29 4.48 -13.72
CA PHE A 122 13.39 4.25 -14.86
C PHE A 122 13.44 5.36 -15.91
N MET A 123 14.22 6.45 -15.68
CA MET A 123 14.38 7.57 -16.62
C MET A 123 13.03 8.13 -17.12
N LEU A 124 11.98 8.01 -16.32
CA LEU A 124 10.69 8.58 -16.68
C LEU A 124 10.76 10.09 -16.56
N PRO A 125 10.49 10.85 -17.64
CA PRO A 125 10.39 12.30 -17.54
C PRO A 125 9.15 12.60 -16.68
N LEU A 126 9.37 13.09 -15.48
CA LEU A 126 8.31 13.75 -14.74
C LEU A 126 8.21 15.15 -15.35
N ASP A 127 7.08 15.44 -15.98
CA ASP A 127 6.86 16.68 -16.70
C ASP A 127 7.33 17.89 -15.89
N ASP A 128 8.19 18.69 -16.49
CA ASP A 128 8.62 19.98 -15.93
C ASP A 128 7.38 20.87 -15.84
N PHE A 129 7.02 21.23 -14.62
CA PHE A 129 5.90 22.14 -14.36
C PHE A 129 6.23 23.60 -14.77
N GLY A 130 7.12 23.79 -15.74
CA GLY A 130 7.50 25.10 -16.28
C GLY A 130 7.91 26.09 -15.20
N ASP A 131 7.48 27.34 -15.31
CA ASP A 131 7.78 28.43 -14.35
C ASP A 131 7.22 28.21 -12.94
N LEU A 132 6.25 27.29 -12.78
CA LEU A 132 5.72 26.84 -11.48
C LEU A 132 6.60 25.81 -10.76
N GLN A 133 7.74 25.44 -11.35
CA GLN A 133 8.60 24.35 -10.85
C GLN A 133 8.99 24.52 -9.37
N LYS A 134 9.24 25.74 -8.92
CA LYS A 134 9.65 26.02 -7.54
C LYS A 134 8.53 25.88 -6.51
N TYR A 135 7.30 26.25 -6.87
CA TYR A 135 6.11 26.15 -6.00
C TYR A 135 5.28 24.92 -6.29
N GLY A 136 5.30 24.40 -7.53
CA GLY A 136 4.55 23.23 -7.95
C GLY A 136 4.91 21.99 -7.15
N THR A 137 6.19 21.74 -6.91
CA THR A 137 6.67 20.58 -6.11
C THR A 137 6.16 20.66 -4.66
N LEU A 138 6.16 21.86 -4.07
CA LEU A 138 5.68 22.05 -2.70
C LEU A 138 4.15 21.86 -2.61
N ILE A 139 3.41 22.42 -3.56
CA ILE A 139 1.95 22.25 -3.66
C ILE A 139 1.59 20.77 -3.83
N LEU A 140 2.28 20.05 -4.72
CA LEU A 140 2.08 18.63 -4.93
C LEU A 140 2.37 17.82 -3.66
N LEU A 141 3.44 18.14 -2.94
CA LEU A 141 3.78 17.46 -1.70
C LEU A 141 2.72 17.70 -0.62
N VAL A 142 2.19 18.91 -0.50
CA VAL A 142 1.08 19.22 0.42
C VAL A 142 -0.17 18.45 0.03
N LEU A 143 -0.55 18.46 -1.25
CA LEU A 143 -1.70 17.69 -1.74
C LEU A 143 -1.52 16.18 -1.52
N ALA A 144 -0.32 15.64 -1.76
CA ALA A 144 -0.01 14.24 -1.51
C ALA A 144 -0.18 13.88 -0.03
N ASN A 145 0.24 14.75 0.90
CA ASN A 145 0.02 14.54 2.33
C ASN A 145 -1.47 14.57 2.71
N VAL A 146 -2.28 15.44 2.10
CA VAL A 146 -3.74 15.46 2.31
C VAL A 146 -4.36 14.15 1.83
N VAL A 147 -4.00 13.69 0.62
CA VAL A 147 -4.46 12.41 0.07
C VAL A 147 -4.02 11.24 0.95
N PHE A 148 -2.80 11.27 1.47
CA PHE A 148 -2.31 10.25 2.40
C PHE A 148 -3.13 10.18 3.70
N VAL A 149 -3.48 11.33 4.29
CA VAL A 149 -4.32 11.36 5.50
C VAL A 149 -5.70 10.75 5.21
N LEU A 150 -6.32 11.09 4.07
CA LEU A 150 -7.59 10.49 3.65
C LEU A 150 -7.45 8.97 3.45
N TYR A 151 -6.37 8.52 2.82
CA TYR A 151 -6.08 7.11 2.63
C TYR A 151 -5.91 6.36 3.97
N ASP A 152 -5.19 6.94 4.94
CA ASP A 152 -5.02 6.35 6.27
C ASP A 152 -6.36 6.17 7.00
N ILE A 153 -7.23 7.17 6.91
CA ILE A 153 -8.60 7.11 7.48
C ILE A 153 -9.43 6.03 6.78
N VAL A 154 -9.35 5.95 5.44
CA VAL A 154 -10.09 4.94 4.67
C VAL A 154 -9.65 3.53 5.05
N ILE A 155 -8.35 3.25 5.11
CA ILE A 155 -7.84 1.94 5.55
C ILE A 155 -8.34 1.60 6.96
N SER A 156 -8.30 2.55 7.90
CA SER A 156 -8.81 2.31 9.26
C SER A 156 -10.30 1.93 9.27
N LYS A 157 -11.12 2.67 8.53
CA LYS A 157 -12.57 2.39 8.41
C LYS A 157 -12.83 1.03 7.74
N MET A 158 -12.07 0.71 6.70
CA MET A 158 -12.18 -0.57 6.02
C MET A 158 -11.76 -1.74 6.92
N ALA A 159 -10.71 -1.59 7.73
CA ALA A 159 -10.30 -2.58 8.73
C ALA A 159 -11.41 -2.85 9.75
N VAL A 160 -12.03 -1.80 10.30
CA VAL A 160 -13.15 -1.92 11.23
C VAL A 160 -14.36 -2.60 10.56
N THR A 161 -14.71 -2.18 9.35
CA THR A 161 -15.82 -2.78 8.60
C THR A 161 -15.56 -4.26 8.28
N TYR A 162 -14.32 -4.61 7.93
CA TYR A 162 -13.92 -5.99 7.72
C TYR A 162 -14.08 -6.83 8.99
N LEU A 163 -13.58 -6.34 10.12
CA LEU A 163 -13.69 -7.02 11.41
C LEU A 163 -15.16 -7.25 11.82
N GLN A 164 -16.03 -6.27 11.59
CA GLN A 164 -17.44 -6.37 11.96
C GLN A 164 -18.25 -7.30 11.05
N LYS A 165 -17.99 -7.31 9.74
CA LYS A 165 -18.86 -7.98 8.76
C LYS A 165 -18.30 -9.28 8.18
N LEU A 166 -16.98 -9.38 8.01
CA LEU A 166 -16.35 -10.44 7.22
C LEU A 166 -15.45 -11.36 8.06
N HIS A 167 -14.79 -10.84 9.09
CA HIS A 167 -13.85 -11.62 9.91
C HIS A 167 -14.48 -12.90 10.47
N SER A 168 -15.70 -12.84 10.99
CA SER A 168 -16.40 -14.01 11.55
C SER A 168 -16.70 -15.11 10.52
N LYS A 169 -16.82 -14.74 9.24
CA LYS A 169 -17.03 -15.69 8.13
C LYS A 169 -15.70 -16.28 7.68
N VAL A 170 -14.68 -15.45 7.49
CA VAL A 170 -13.36 -15.88 7.01
C VAL A 170 -12.65 -16.74 8.06
N SER A 171 -12.69 -16.38 9.32
CA SER A 171 -12.09 -17.16 10.41
C SER A 171 -12.66 -18.57 10.56
N LYS A 172 -13.90 -18.84 10.10
CA LYS A 172 -14.48 -20.20 10.07
C LYS A 172 -13.85 -21.10 9.00
N PHE A 173 -13.30 -20.53 7.92
CA PHE A 173 -12.62 -21.28 6.85
C PHE A 173 -11.14 -21.54 7.15
N LEU A 174 -10.55 -20.69 7.98
CA LEU A 174 -9.15 -20.78 8.40
C LEU A 174 -8.97 -21.75 9.57
#